data_ba03021bfca3c4c1fc3a7df136ef1680
#
_entry.id   ba03021bfca3c4c1fc3a7df136ef1680
#
_cell.length_a   1.000
_cell.length_b   1.000
_cell.length_c   1.000
_cell.angle_alpha   90.00
_cell.angle_beta   90.00
_cell.angle_gamma   90.00
#
_symmetry.space_group_name_H-M   'P 1'
#
loop_
_entity.id
_entity.type
_entity.pdbx_description
1 polymer ?
#
loop_
_entity_poly.entity_id
_entity_poly.type
_entity_poly.pdbx_seq_one_letter_code
_entity_poly.pdbx_strand_id
1 'polypeptide(L)'
;MKILHTADWHLGHQLHGHDRRFEHDAFLDWLTDTIKARQIDALLVAGDLFDTANPPASAWQQLYRFLARLRAEHPALDMVLLGGNHDSPSKLDAPHELLRAFDLHLVGSISRDDEGRLETDRLLVPLRGKDGEVAAWCAAVPFLRSSDLRPEGLSEGQDRLIEGVRQVYQAVLAEGRARCQPDQALIAMGHAYLATGQLSELSERRVLGGNQHALPADIFAAADYTALGHLHLAQSPAEGVHYSGSPLPLSLAEANYNHQVLEVTFEGGKLAGLARIPVPRRVDMIRLPQSGLDEALNAIAALELPDRPQEAQPFLEVRLLLPKPEARIRERILAAIGGKPVRLARITTSYQGSGQGLADGRARRRLDELPPTEVFRLCYQRQFEGEPEAALVASFEEILEQVKESGA
;
A
#
# COMPACT_ATOMS: atom_id res chain seq x y z
N MET A 1 -24.18 -0.49 15.70
CA MET A 1 -22.72 -0.28 15.76
C MET A 1 -22.24 0.37 14.47
N LYS A 2 -21.34 1.37 14.57
CA LYS A 2 -20.73 2.04 13.42
C LYS A 2 -19.22 1.87 13.44
N ILE A 3 -18.65 1.45 12.33
CA ILE A 3 -17.22 1.20 12.16
C ILE A 3 -16.66 2.11 11.08
N LEU A 4 -15.45 2.60 11.27
CA LEU A 4 -14.70 3.31 10.24
C LEU A 4 -13.55 2.43 9.77
N HIS A 5 -13.55 2.06 8.47
CA HIS A 5 -12.51 1.25 7.83
C HIS A 5 -11.62 2.12 6.95
N THR A 6 -10.33 2.05 7.18
CA THR A 6 -9.25 2.68 6.41
C THR A 6 -8.05 1.74 6.30
N ALA A 7 -7.12 2.00 5.38
CA ALA A 7 -5.91 1.20 5.16
C ALA A 7 -4.83 2.04 4.46
N ASP A 8 -3.65 1.48 4.32
CA ASP A 8 -2.59 1.97 3.42
C ASP A 8 -2.21 3.43 3.71
N TRP A 9 -1.91 3.72 4.98
CA TRP A 9 -1.54 5.09 5.42
C TRP A 9 -0.14 5.48 4.97
N HIS A 10 0.79 4.54 4.93
CA HIS A 10 2.18 4.75 4.55
C HIS A 10 2.82 5.95 5.25
N LEU A 11 2.69 6.05 6.57
CA LEU A 11 3.32 7.11 7.36
C LEU A 11 4.83 7.11 7.13
N GLY A 12 5.40 8.28 6.86
CA GLY A 12 6.79 8.44 6.49
C GLY A 12 7.07 8.34 4.99
N HIS A 13 6.03 8.15 4.15
CA HIS A 13 6.17 8.15 2.69
C HIS A 13 6.75 9.45 2.15
N GLN A 14 7.56 9.34 1.11
CA GLN A 14 8.12 10.45 0.36
C GLN A 14 7.71 10.36 -1.12
N LEU A 15 7.05 11.37 -1.63
CA LEU A 15 6.73 11.46 -3.06
C LEU A 15 7.89 12.09 -3.83
N HIS A 16 8.65 11.29 -4.56
CA HIS A 16 9.83 11.76 -5.31
C HIS A 16 10.81 12.62 -4.47
N GLY A 17 11.04 12.21 -3.20
CA GLY A 17 11.93 12.91 -2.28
C GLY A 17 11.28 14.06 -1.50
N HIS A 18 10.00 14.34 -1.72
CA HIS A 18 9.25 15.31 -0.93
C HIS A 18 8.55 14.64 0.25
N ASP A 19 8.78 15.16 1.45
CA ASP A 19 8.12 14.72 2.68
C ASP A 19 6.60 14.96 2.58
N ARG A 20 5.82 13.99 3.05
CA ARG A 20 4.36 13.99 3.05
C ARG A 20 3.75 14.16 4.45
N ARG A 21 4.56 14.47 5.44
CA ARG A 21 4.13 14.56 6.83
C ARG A 21 2.97 15.54 7.02
N PHE A 22 3.01 16.69 6.36
CA PHE A 22 1.91 17.68 6.40
C PHE A 22 0.58 17.10 5.97
N GLU A 23 0.58 16.29 4.91
CA GLU A 23 -0.65 15.67 4.38
C GLU A 23 -1.15 14.57 5.32
N HIS A 24 -0.25 13.75 5.88
CA HIS A 24 -0.59 12.74 6.87
C HIS A 24 -1.14 13.36 8.16
N ASP A 25 -0.52 14.44 8.69
CA ASP A 25 -1.03 15.14 9.86
C ASP A 25 -2.45 15.67 9.60
N ALA A 26 -2.67 16.29 8.45
CA ALA A 26 -4.00 16.80 8.08
C ALA A 26 -5.04 15.69 7.88
N PHE A 27 -4.65 14.52 7.36
CA PHE A 27 -5.52 13.35 7.28
C PHE A 27 -5.88 12.80 8.66
N LEU A 28 -4.91 12.63 9.56
CA LEU A 28 -5.14 12.11 10.91
C LEU A 28 -6.01 13.06 11.76
N ASP A 29 -5.82 14.37 11.60
CA ASP A 29 -6.69 15.38 12.22
C ASP A 29 -8.13 15.26 11.69
N TRP A 30 -8.30 15.22 10.38
CA TRP A 30 -9.60 15.03 9.75
C TRP A 30 -10.27 13.72 10.15
N LEU A 31 -9.49 12.62 10.26
CA LEU A 31 -9.99 11.32 10.70
C LEU A 31 -10.53 11.37 12.13
N THR A 32 -9.83 12.06 13.04
CA THR A 32 -10.28 12.28 14.42
C THR A 32 -11.60 13.04 14.44
N ASP A 33 -11.70 14.15 13.70
CA ASP A 33 -12.93 14.94 13.61
C ASP A 33 -14.08 14.14 13.00
N THR A 34 -13.79 13.30 12.00
CA THR A 34 -14.78 12.41 11.34
C THR A 34 -15.31 11.36 12.31
N ILE A 35 -14.44 10.72 13.10
CA ILE A 35 -14.83 9.75 14.13
C ILE A 35 -15.82 10.39 15.11
N LYS A 36 -15.51 11.59 15.57
CA LYS A 36 -16.37 12.36 16.46
C LYS A 36 -17.70 12.72 15.83
N ALA A 37 -17.67 13.35 14.66
CA ALA A 37 -18.87 13.85 13.97
C ALA A 37 -19.83 12.72 13.59
N ARG A 38 -19.29 11.55 13.23
CA ARG A 38 -20.08 10.37 12.81
C ARG A 38 -20.44 9.45 13.95
N GLN A 39 -19.90 9.70 15.17
CA GLN A 39 -20.11 8.85 16.34
C GLN A 39 -19.71 7.39 16.05
N ILE A 40 -18.48 7.21 15.62
CA ILE A 40 -17.91 5.90 15.29
C ILE A 40 -17.62 5.13 16.59
N ASP A 41 -17.97 3.86 16.62
CA ASP A 41 -17.75 2.96 17.76
C ASP A 41 -16.41 2.21 17.64
N ALA A 42 -15.93 1.92 16.40
CA ALA A 42 -14.65 1.26 16.19
C ALA A 42 -13.90 1.81 14.95
N LEU A 43 -12.58 1.92 15.06
CA LEU A 43 -11.66 2.23 13.96
C LEU A 43 -10.90 0.97 13.55
N LEU A 44 -11.01 0.58 12.29
CA LEU A 44 -10.27 -0.52 11.69
C LEU A 44 -9.25 0.01 10.67
N VAL A 45 -7.96 -0.29 10.87
CA VAL A 45 -6.88 0.09 9.96
C VAL A 45 -6.26 -1.18 9.37
N ALA A 46 -6.57 -1.47 8.11
CA ALA A 46 -6.28 -2.75 7.48
C ALA A 46 -4.88 -2.82 6.81
N GLY A 47 -3.83 -2.50 7.56
CA GLY A 47 -2.44 -2.69 7.17
C GLY A 47 -1.77 -1.50 6.49
N ASP A 48 -0.46 -1.64 6.24
CA ASP A 48 0.45 -0.63 5.70
C ASP A 48 0.36 0.71 6.45
N LEU A 49 0.60 0.61 7.77
CA LEU A 49 0.66 1.79 8.65
C LEU A 49 1.85 2.69 8.27
N PHE A 50 2.97 2.08 7.94
CA PHE A 50 4.21 2.75 7.56
C PHE A 50 4.62 2.42 6.12
N ASP A 51 5.33 3.34 5.49
CA ASP A 51 5.84 3.18 4.12
C ASP A 51 6.95 2.12 3.99
N THR A 52 7.66 1.86 5.06
CA THR A 52 8.78 0.89 5.07
C THR A 52 8.86 0.16 6.41
N ALA A 53 9.46 -1.03 6.40
CA ALA A 53 9.72 -1.81 7.62
C ALA A 53 10.66 -1.09 8.64
N ASN A 54 11.31 -0.03 8.21
CA ASN A 54 12.21 0.79 9.01
C ASN A 54 11.81 2.29 8.93
N PRO A 55 10.62 2.66 9.42
CA PRO A 55 10.14 4.02 9.30
C PRO A 55 10.97 4.98 10.17
N PRO A 56 11.08 6.26 9.78
CA PRO A 56 11.75 7.25 10.58
C PRO A 56 11.03 7.46 11.92
N ALA A 57 11.77 7.90 12.96
CA ALA A 57 11.19 8.15 14.27
C ALA A 57 10.03 9.17 14.23
N SER A 58 10.05 10.10 13.28
CA SER A 58 8.96 11.06 13.08
C SER A 58 7.64 10.40 12.69
N ALA A 59 7.66 9.31 11.89
CA ALA A 59 6.46 8.56 11.53
C ALA A 59 5.89 7.81 12.74
N TRP A 60 6.74 7.20 13.59
CA TRP A 60 6.32 6.63 14.86
C TRP A 60 5.68 7.65 15.79
N GLN A 61 6.30 8.82 15.91
CA GLN A 61 5.75 9.93 16.71
C GLN A 61 4.39 10.39 16.20
N GLN A 62 4.21 10.42 14.88
CA GLN A 62 2.94 10.78 14.23
C GLN A 62 1.85 9.77 14.60
N LEU A 63 2.12 8.47 14.46
CA LEU A 63 1.19 7.40 14.83
C LEU A 63 0.83 7.47 16.31
N TYR A 64 1.81 7.47 17.21
CA TYR A 64 1.54 7.46 18.66
C TYR A 64 0.83 8.72 19.15
N ARG A 65 1.15 9.89 18.58
CA ARG A 65 0.44 11.14 18.90
C ARG A 65 -1.03 11.04 18.49
N PHE A 66 -1.31 10.52 17.31
CA PHE A 66 -2.67 10.28 16.82
C PHE A 66 -3.43 9.31 17.75
N LEU A 67 -2.86 8.15 18.05
CA LEU A 67 -3.51 7.14 18.91
C LEU A 67 -3.76 7.66 20.33
N ALA A 68 -2.79 8.36 20.92
CA ALA A 68 -2.93 8.95 22.25
C ALA A 68 -4.02 10.03 22.30
N ARG A 69 -4.07 10.90 21.27
CA ARG A 69 -5.11 11.93 21.14
C ARG A 69 -6.48 11.28 20.98
N LEU A 70 -6.58 10.28 20.08
CA LEU A 70 -7.84 9.61 19.81
C LEU A 70 -8.38 8.89 21.04
N ARG A 71 -7.52 8.22 21.82
CA ARG A 71 -7.90 7.59 23.09
C ARG A 71 -8.36 8.62 24.13
N ALA A 72 -7.70 9.79 24.22
CA ALA A 72 -8.06 10.85 25.14
C ALA A 72 -9.42 11.50 24.79
N GLU A 73 -9.67 11.74 23.50
CA GLU A 73 -10.90 12.36 23.01
C GLU A 73 -12.09 11.36 22.93
N HIS A 74 -11.81 10.08 22.68
CA HIS A 74 -12.80 9.01 22.47
C HIS A 74 -12.43 7.76 23.29
N PRO A 75 -12.59 7.78 24.61
CA PRO A 75 -12.17 6.69 25.50
C PRO A 75 -12.90 5.36 25.24
N ALA A 76 -14.11 5.37 24.69
CA ALA A 76 -14.88 4.19 24.37
C ALA A 76 -14.67 3.64 22.95
N LEU A 77 -13.82 4.28 22.14
CA LEU A 77 -13.55 3.84 20.77
C LEU A 77 -12.68 2.59 20.77
N ASP A 78 -13.15 1.52 20.17
CA ASP A 78 -12.30 0.36 19.89
C ASP A 78 -11.38 0.65 18.69
N MET A 79 -10.08 0.29 18.80
CA MET A 79 -9.11 0.54 17.74
C MET A 79 -8.36 -0.74 17.40
N VAL A 80 -8.46 -1.19 16.15
CA VAL A 80 -7.77 -2.38 15.63
C VAL A 80 -6.93 -1.97 14.43
N LEU A 81 -5.62 -2.14 14.55
CA LEU A 81 -4.65 -1.82 13.51
C LEU A 81 -3.89 -3.09 13.13
N LEU A 82 -3.74 -3.35 11.83
CA LEU A 82 -2.98 -4.48 11.31
C LEU A 82 -1.63 -4.04 10.75
N GLY A 83 -0.67 -4.96 10.76
CA GLY A 83 0.52 -4.86 9.94
C GLY A 83 0.25 -5.29 8.50
N GLY A 84 0.74 -4.50 7.54
CA GLY A 84 0.74 -4.81 6.13
C GLY A 84 2.08 -5.39 5.64
N ASN A 85 2.25 -5.45 4.32
CA ASN A 85 3.50 -5.99 3.74
C ASN A 85 4.69 -5.02 3.84
N HIS A 86 4.43 -3.71 3.97
CA HIS A 86 5.46 -2.69 4.20
C HIS A 86 5.91 -2.64 5.65
N ASP A 87 5.08 -3.06 6.58
CA ASP A 87 5.35 -3.00 8.01
C ASP A 87 6.32 -4.09 8.50
N SER A 88 7.02 -3.80 9.59
CA SER A 88 7.80 -4.79 10.33
C SER A 88 6.95 -5.42 11.42
N PRO A 89 6.61 -6.73 11.35
CA PRO A 89 5.79 -7.39 12.35
C PRO A 89 6.32 -7.23 13.76
N SER A 90 7.61 -7.51 13.95
CA SER A 90 8.24 -7.45 15.28
C SER A 90 8.26 -6.06 15.90
N LYS A 91 8.34 -5.00 15.07
CA LYS A 91 8.29 -3.62 15.57
C LYS A 91 6.87 -3.19 15.93
N LEU A 92 5.87 -3.68 15.18
CA LEU A 92 4.46 -3.44 15.52
C LEU A 92 4.06 -4.19 16.78
N ASP A 93 4.54 -5.41 16.97
CA ASP A 93 4.22 -6.23 18.15
C ASP A 93 5.00 -5.80 19.41
N ALA A 94 6.15 -5.12 19.26
CA ALA A 94 6.98 -4.73 20.41
C ALA A 94 6.22 -3.93 21.49
N PRO A 95 5.34 -2.95 21.18
CA PRO A 95 4.56 -2.23 22.18
C PRO A 95 3.25 -2.92 22.58
N HIS A 96 3.00 -4.18 22.18
CA HIS A 96 1.72 -4.87 22.33
C HIS A 96 1.13 -4.81 23.74
N GLU A 97 1.93 -5.19 24.76
CA GLU A 97 1.46 -5.20 26.16
C GLU A 97 1.09 -3.80 26.66
N LEU A 98 1.87 -2.78 26.24
CA LEU A 98 1.58 -1.41 26.59
C LEU A 98 0.30 -0.92 25.92
N LEU A 99 0.12 -1.20 24.62
CA LEU A 99 -1.04 -0.76 23.85
C LEU A 99 -2.34 -1.44 24.34
N ARG A 100 -2.28 -2.71 24.69
CA ARG A 100 -3.42 -3.43 25.29
C ARG A 100 -3.90 -2.80 26.58
N ALA A 101 -3.01 -2.27 27.41
CA ALA A 101 -3.41 -1.54 28.63
C ALA A 101 -4.25 -0.28 28.36
N PHE A 102 -4.27 0.18 27.10
CA PHE A 102 -5.08 1.28 26.61
C PHE A 102 -6.20 0.84 25.66
N ASP A 103 -6.58 -0.44 25.65
CA ASP A 103 -7.57 -1.03 24.73
C ASP A 103 -7.26 -0.74 23.25
N LEU A 104 -5.96 -0.76 22.89
CA LEU A 104 -5.44 -0.61 21.54
C LEU A 104 -4.95 -1.98 21.04
N HIS A 105 -5.51 -2.44 19.95
CA HIS A 105 -5.15 -3.70 19.34
C HIS A 105 -4.29 -3.45 18.09
N LEU A 106 -2.98 -3.62 18.21
CA LEU A 106 -2.03 -3.56 17.11
C LEU A 106 -1.50 -4.97 16.87
N VAL A 107 -1.80 -5.52 15.68
CA VAL A 107 -1.47 -6.91 15.32
C VAL A 107 -0.48 -6.91 14.16
N GLY A 108 0.78 -7.17 14.47
CA GLY A 108 1.87 -7.21 13.47
C GLY A 108 2.11 -8.60 12.89
N SER A 109 1.87 -9.67 13.67
CA SER A 109 2.10 -11.06 13.29
C SER A 109 1.06 -12.01 13.88
N ILE A 110 0.99 -13.22 13.33
CA ILE A 110 0.30 -14.36 13.98
C ILE A 110 1.26 -15.09 14.91
N SER A 111 0.73 -15.73 15.94
CA SER A 111 1.49 -16.59 16.85
C SER A 111 0.91 -18.00 16.89
N ARG A 112 1.76 -18.96 17.32
CA ARG A 112 1.40 -20.36 17.48
C ARG A 112 1.87 -20.84 18.84
N ASP A 113 1.11 -21.75 19.44
CA ASP A 113 1.50 -22.40 20.69
C ASP A 113 2.65 -23.40 20.48
N ASP A 114 3.09 -24.04 21.59
CA ASP A 114 4.19 -25.02 21.58
C ASP A 114 3.88 -26.26 20.73
N GLU A 115 2.59 -26.57 20.51
CA GLU A 115 2.13 -27.65 19.64
C GLU A 115 1.97 -27.21 18.17
N GLY A 116 2.25 -25.94 17.87
CA GLY A 116 2.17 -25.37 16.52
C GLY A 116 0.77 -24.94 16.08
N ARG A 117 -0.22 -24.97 16.96
CA ARG A 117 -1.60 -24.52 16.69
C ARG A 117 -1.67 -22.99 16.71
N LEU A 118 -2.50 -22.42 15.84
CA LEU A 118 -2.70 -20.97 15.76
C LEU A 118 -3.35 -20.44 17.05
N GLU A 119 -2.74 -19.43 17.67
CA GLU A 119 -3.32 -18.71 18.80
C GLU A 119 -4.38 -17.71 18.33
N THR A 120 -5.61 -18.17 18.14
CA THR A 120 -6.72 -17.38 17.63
C THR A 120 -7.18 -16.28 18.58
N ASP A 121 -6.99 -16.44 19.90
CA ASP A 121 -7.38 -15.44 20.91
C ASP A 121 -6.70 -14.08 20.70
N ARG A 122 -5.48 -14.07 20.18
CA ARG A 122 -4.75 -12.83 19.89
C ARG A 122 -5.27 -12.12 18.63
N LEU A 123 -5.98 -12.84 17.78
CA LEU A 123 -6.51 -12.37 16.50
C LEU A 123 -7.99 -12.03 16.56
N LEU A 124 -8.68 -12.36 17.67
CA LEU A 124 -10.09 -12.10 17.84
C LEU A 124 -10.32 -10.97 18.84
N VAL A 125 -10.74 -9.83 18.31
CA VAL A 125 -10.96 -8.61 19.08
C VAL A 125 -12.45 -8.35 19.23
N PRO A 126 -12.99 -8.26 20.47
CA PRO A 126 -14.35 -7.84 20.68
C PRO A 126 -14.50 -6.35 20.39
N LEU A 127 -15.49 -5.99 19.57
CA LEU A 127 -15.85 -4.61 19.30
C LEU A 127 -17.15 -4.26 20.00
N ARG A 128 -17.14 -3.17 20.77
CA ARG A 128 -18.24 -2.77 21.63
C ARG A 128 -19.13 -1.71 20.98
N GLY A 129 -20.41 -1.82 21.21
CA GLY A 129 -21.37 -0.77 20.88
C GLY A 129 -21.36 0.38 21.89
N LYS A 130 -22.24 1.36 21.67
CA LYS A 130 -22.39 2.53 22.55
C LYS A 130 -22.83 2.18 23.99
N ASP A 131 -23.44 1.04 24.15
CA ASP A 131 -23.88 0.48 25.45
C ASP A 131 -22.75 -0.22 26.23
N GLY A 132 -21.58 -0.36 25.61
CA GLY A 132 -20.40 -1.07 26.14
C GLY A 132 -20.46 -2.58 25.96
N GLU A 133 -21.55 -3.13 25.41
CA GLU A 133 -21.69 -4.55 25.12
C GLU A 133 -21.01 -4.90 23.79
N VAL A 134 -20.55 -6.16 23.65
CA VAL A 134 -19.94 -6.65 22.42
C VAL A 134 -21.00 -6.71 21.32
N ALA A 135 -20.85 -5.89 20.28
CA ALA A 135 -21.74 -5.83 19.12
C ALA A 135 -21.18 -6.57 17.89
N ALA A 136 -19.86 -6.78 17.85
CA ALA A 136 -19.21 -7.55 16.79
C ALA A 136 -17.89 -8.19 17.29
N TRP A 137 -17.45 -9.23 16.60
CA TRP A 137 -16.12 -9.80 16.72
C TRP A 137 -15.30 -9.49 15.47
N CYS A 138 -14.08 -9.04 15.68
CA CYS A 138 -13.14 -8.73 14.60
C CYS A 138 -12.04 -9.78 14.53
N ALA A 139 -11.99 -10.52 13.42
CA ALA A 139 -10.88 -11.42 13.07
C ALA A 139 -9.75 -10.59 12.44
N ALA A 140 -8.80 -10.16 13.26
CA ALA A 140 -7.72 -9.23 12.93
C ALA A 140 -6.49 -9.99 12.43
N VAL A 141 -6.46 -10.40 11.14
CA VAL A 141 -5.37 -11.16 10.55
C VAL A 141 -4.44 -10.22 9.79
N PRO A 142 -3.16 -10.05 10.22
CA PRO A 142 -2.20 -9.17 9.54
C PRO A 142 -1.75 -9.76 8.20
N PHE A 143 -0.90 -9.05 7.47
CA PHE A 143 -0.27 -9.58 6.26
C PHE A 143 0.50 -10.87 6.57
N LEU A 144 0.12 -11.95 5.88
CA LEU A 144 0.71 -13.28 6.07
C LEU A 144 1.88 -13.50 5.12
N ARG A 145 3.03 -13.80 5.66
CA ARG A 145 4.24 -14.18 4.91
C ARG A 145 4.32 -15.69 4.78
N SER A 146 5.06 -16.18 3.80
CA SER A 146 5.25 -17.65 3.61
C SER A 146 5.80 -18.33 4.86
N SER A 147 6.61 -17.63 5.66
CA SER A 147 7.15 -18.13 6.94
C SER A 147 6.09 -18.37 8.01
N ASP A 148 4.96 -17.68 7.92
CA ASP A 148 3.86 -17.73 8.89
C ASP A 148 2.95 -18.94 8.62
N LEU A 149 3.01 -19.47 7.39
CA LEU A 149 2.09 -20.47 6.88
C LEU A 149 2.64 -21.89 7.07
N ARG A 150 1.79 -22.75 7.61
CA ARG A 150 2.06 -24.20 7.78
C ARG A 150 0.88 -25.01 7.28
N PRO A 151 0.62 -25.00 5.93
CA PRO A 151 -0.55 -25.68 5.40
C PRO A 151 -0.42 -27.20 5.58
N GLU A 152 -1.49 -27.80 6.06
CA GLU A 152 -1.62 -29.24 6.27
C GLU A 152 -2.57 -29.86 5.25
N GLY A 153 -2.43 -31.16 4.97
CA GLY A 153 -3.38 -31.93 4.15
C GLY A 153 -3.47 -31.48 2.70
N LEU A 154 -2.38 -30.93 2.12
CA LEU A 154 -2.37 -30.47 0.74
C LEU A 154 -2.59 -31.60 -0.26
N SER A 155 -3.52 -31.41 -1.19
CA SER A 155 -3.70 -32.26 -2.37
C SER A 155 -2.71 -31.89 -3.48
N GLU A 156 -2.45 -32.80 -4.39
CA GLU A 156 -1.60 -32.56 -5.57
C GLU A 156 -2.20 -31.42 -6.42
N GLY A 157 -1.36 -30.41 -6.75
CA GLY A 157 -1.77 -29.23 -7.54
C GLY A 157 -2.32 -28.05 -6.73
N GLN A 158 -2.50 -28.15 -5.42
CA GLN A 158 -2.88 -27.00 -4.59
C GLN A 158 -1.71 -26.06 -4.33
N ASP A 159 -1.99 -24.75 -4.39
CA ASP A 159 -1.02 -23.72 -4.05
C ASP A 159 -0.86 -23.63 -2.53
N ARG A 160 0.35 -23.96 -2.04
CA ARG A 160 0.69 -23.96 -0.60
C ARG A 160 0.40 -22.63 0.10
N LEU A 161 0.61 -21.53 -0.59
CA LEU A 161 0.43 -20.21 0.00
C LEU A 161 -1.06 -19.89 0.14
N ILE A 162 -1.81 -20.05 -0.96
CA ILE A 162 -3.26 -19.81 -0.95
C ILE A 162 -3.93 -20.69 0.10
N GLU A 163 -3.57 -21.97 0.15
CA GLU A 163 -4.15 -22.91 1.11
C GLU A 163 -3.73 -22.59 2.54
N GLY A 164 -2.47 -22.19 2.78
CA GLY A 164 -2.02 -21.75 4.09
C GLY A 164 -2.75 -20.52 4.60
N VAL A 165 -2.97 -19.52 3.73
CA VAL A 165 -3.79 -18.34 4.05
C VAL A 165 -5.23 -18.75 4.35
N ARG A 166 -5.82 -19.61 3.51
CA ARG A 166 -7.17 -20.13 3.70
C ARG A 166 -7.33 -20.78 5.08
N GLN A 167 -6.40 -21.65 5.47
CA GLN A 167 -6.45 -22.36 6.75
C GLN A 167 -6.34 -21.40 7.95
N VAL A 168 -5.51 -20.34 7.86
CA VAL A 168 -5.44 -19.32 8.92
C VAL A 168 -6.79 -18.60 9.06
N TYR A 169 -7.36 -18.09 7.95
CA TYR A 169 -8.66 -17.40 8.01
C TYR A 169 -9.78 -18.34 8.45
N GLN A 170 -9.83 -19.57 7.96
CA GLN A 170 -10.83 -20.55 8.38
C GLN A 170 -10.78 -20.80 9.89
N ALA A 171 -9.59 -20.97 10.47
CA ALA A 171 -9.44 -21.19 11.90
C ALA A 171 -9.93 -19.97 12.71
N VAL A 172 -9.50 -18.75 12.34
CA VAL A 172 -9.88 -17.54 13.09
C VAL A 172 -11.37 -17.21 12.91
N LEU A 173 -11.91 -17.35 11.71
CA LEU A 173 -13.33 -17.08 11.44
C LEU A 173 -14.24 -18.11 12.08
N ALA A 174 -13.86 -19.38 12.11
CA ALA A 174 -14.63 -20.43 12.79
C ALA A 174 -14.71 -20.17 14.29
N GLU A 175 -13.59 -19.84 14.93
CA GLU A 175 -13.55 -19.49 16.35
C GLU A 175 -14.32 -18.17 16.63
N GLY A 176 -14.16 -17.15 15.77
CA GLY A 176 -14.91 -15.91 15.87
C GLY A 176 -16.42 -16.14 15.76
N ARG A 177 -16.86 -16.97 14.80
CA ARG A 177 -18.28 -17.30 14.65
C ARG A 177 -18.82 -18.09 15.85
N ALA A 178 -18.02 -18.94 16.47
CA ALA A 178 -18.42 -19.68 17.68
C ALA A 178 -18.61 -18.73 18.90
N ARG A 179 -17.93 -17.57 18.92
CA ARG A 179 -18.09 -16.55 19.98
C ARG A 179 -19.26 -15.61 19.73
N CYS A 180 -19.66 -15.42 18.45
CA CYS A 180 -20.75 -14.52 18.10
C CYS A 180 -22.07 -14.98 18.69
N GLN A 181 -22.80 -14.06 19.34
CA GLN A 181 -24.21 -14.20 19.62
C GLN A 181 -25.04 -13.94 18.34
N PRO A 182 -26.33 -14.32 18.29
CA PRO A 182 -27.14 -14.18 17.07
C PRO A 182 -27.29 -12.74 16.54
N ASP A 183 -27.13 -11.75 17.39
CA ASP A 183 -27.23 -10.31 17.09
C ASP A 183 -25.86 -9.62 16.95
N GLN A 184 -24.75 -10.38 16.95
CA GLN A 184 -23.40 -9.90 16.78
C GLN A 184 -22.88 -10.20 15.38
N ALA A 185 -22.14 -9.25 14.79
CA ALA A 185 -21.49 -9.44 13.51
C ALA A 185 -20.10 -10.08 13.66
N LEU A 186 -19.67 -10.83 12.64
CA LEU A 186 -18.30 -11.28 12.49
C LEU A 186 -17.63 -10.49 11.36
N ILE A 187 -16.58 -9.75 11.68
CA ILE A 187 -15.83 -8.91 10.76
C ILE A 187 -14.48 -9.56 10.51
N ALA A 188 -14.09 -9.75 9.25
CA ALA A 188 -12.72 -10.10 8.88
C ALA A 188 -11.92 -8.84 8.58
N MET A 189 -10.71 -8.75 9.08
CA MET A 189 -9.70 -7.79 8.60
C MET A 189 -8.55 -8.54 7.96
N GLY A 190 -7.93 -7.90 6.95
CA GLY A 190 -6.77 -8.46 6.29
C GLY A 190 -6.01 -7.44 5.45
N HIS A 191 -4.79 -7.82 5.08
CA HIS A 191 -3.98 -7.05 4.15
C HIS A 191 -3.48 -8.00 3.07
N ALA A 192 -4.16 -8.02 1.92
CA ALA A 192 -3.93 -9.05 0.90
C ALA A 192 -4.44 -8.63 -0.48
N TYR A 193 -3.87 -9.22 -1.53
CA TYR A 193 -4.33 -9.05 -2.91
C TYR A 193 -5.35 -10.12 -3.28
N LEU A 194 -6.52 -9.72 -3.78
CA LEU A 194 -7.53 -10.62 -4.32
C LEU A 194 -7.49 -10.71 -5.84
N ALA A 195 -7.74 -11.90 -6.38
CA ALA A 195 -7.73 -12.18 -7.82
C ALA A 195 -8.71 -11.30 -8.63
N THR A 196 -9.78 -10.85 -8.00
CA THR A 196 -10.79 -9.96 -8.58
C THR A 196 -10.49 -8.47 -8.36
N GLY A 197 -9.40 -8.14 -7.64
CA GLY A 197 -8.98 -6.77 -7.37
C GLY A 197 -8.28 -6.13 -8.57
N GLN A 198 -8.48 -4.83 -8.77
CA GLN A 198 -7.77 -4.04 -9.78
C GLN A 198 -6.52 -3.42 -9.15
N LEU A 199 -5.36 -3.71 -9.75
CA LEU A 199 -4.09 -3.09 -9.37
C LEU A 199 -3.98 -1.68 -9.96
N SER A 200 -3.37 -0.76 -9.23
CA SER A 200 -2.93 0.51 -9.81
C SER A 200 -1.62 0.32 -10.58
N GLU A 201 -1.45 1.06 -11.69
CA GLU A 201 -0.36 0.79 -12.64
C GLU A 201 1.07 0.96 -12.08
N LEU A 202 1.28 1.69 -10.98
CA LEU A 202 2.61 2.10 -10.54
C LEU A 202 2.83 2.10 -9.02
N SER A 203 1.83 1.89 -8.20
CA SER A 203 1.91 2.17 -6.77
C SER A 203 2.06 0.93 -5.89
N GLU A 204 1.41 -0.18 -6.24
CA GLU A 204 1.64 -1.38 -5.47
C GLU A 204 2.97 -2.00 -5.91
N ARG A 205 3.87 -2.25 -4.97
CA ARG A 205 5.08 -3.02 -5.25
C ARG A 205 4.67 -4.37 -5.82
N ARG A 206 4.86 -4.56 -7.13
CA ARG A 206 4.98 -5.92 -7.65
C ARG A 206 6.18 -6.51 -6.94
N VAL A 207 5.94 -7.36 -5.97
CA VAL A 207 7.01 -8.12 -5.32
C VAL A 207 7.55 -9.07 -6.39
N LEU A 208 8.54 -8.59 -7.13
CA LEU A 208 9.34 -9.41 -8.03
C LEU A 208 10.08 -10.43 -7.15
N GLY A 209 9.59 -11.65 -7.15
CA GLY A 209 10.30 -12.77 -6.56
C GLY A 209 9.69 -13.44 -5.34
N GLY A 210 8.45 -13.21 -4.97
CA GLY A 210 7.84 -13.96 -3.86
C GLY A 210 6.40 -13.55 -3.52
N ASN A 211 5.47 -14.39 -3.90
CA ASN A 211 4.25 -14.68 -3.14
C ASN A 211 3.20 -13.59 -2.97
N GLN A 212 2.92 -12.77 -3.97
CA GLN A 212 1.60 -12.19 -4.07
C GLN A 212 0.73 -13.06 -4.99
N HIS A 213 0.38 -14.24 -4.47
CA HIS A 213 -0.68 -15.02 -5.10
C HIS A 213 -1.99 -14.30 -4.87
N ALA A 214 -2.71 -14.08 -5.94
CA ALA A 214 -4.03 -13.50 -5.87
C ALA A 214 -4.95 -14.47 -5.12
N LEU A 215 -5.44 -14.05 -3.96
CA LEU A 215 -6.32 -14.87 -3.13
C LEU A 215 -7.73 -14.91 -3.71
N PRO A 216 -8.41 -16.04 -3.63
CA PRO A 216 -9.83 -16.11 -3.94
C PRO A 216 -10.67 -15.49 -2.81
N ALA A 217 -11.72 -14.74 -3.17
CA ALA A 217 -12.55 -14.01 -2.21
C ALA A 217 -13.38 -14.92 -1.28
N ASP A 218 -13.59 -16.19 -1.65
CA ASP A 218 -14.33 -17.17 -0.84
C ASP A 218 -13.66 -17.49 0.51
N ILE A 219 -12.38 -17.16 0.68
CA ILE A 219 -11.67 -17.25 1.97
C ILE A 219 -12.43 -16.50 3.07
N PHE A 220 -13.11 -15.41 2.73
CA PHE A 220 -13.80 -14.53 3.66
C PHE A 220 -15.31 -14.81 3.79
N ALA A 221 -15.83 -15.85 3.15
CA ALA A 221 -17.27 -16.12 3.06
C ALA A 221 -18.00 -16.29 4.41
N ALA A 222 -17.25 -16.62 5.48
CA ALA A 222 -17.84 -16.76 6.82
C ALA A 222 -18.02 -15.40 7.56
N ALA A 223 -17.45 -14.30 7.05
CA ALA A 223 -17.56 -12.96 7.64
C ALA A 223 -18.80 -12.23 7.11
N ASP A 224 -19.41 -11.39 7.96
CA ASP A 224 -20.51 -10.50 7.56
C ASP A 224 -20.01 -9.23 6.86
N TYR A 225 -18.75 -8.89 7.08
CA TYR A 225 -18.01 -7.81 6.40
C TYR A 225 -16.51 -8.12 6.41
N THR A 226 -15.82 -7.80 5.32
CA THR A 226 -14.37 -7.93 5.23
C THR A 226 -13.71 -6.60 4.89
N ALA A 227 -12.85 -6.14 5.81
CA ALA A 227 -12.07 -4.93 5.70
C ALA A 227 -10.65 -5.26 5.21
N LEU A 228 -10.34 -4.93 3.95
CA LEU A 228 -9.03 -5.19 3.35
C LEU A 228 -8.22 -3.91 3.10
N GLY A 229 -6.91 -4.01 3.22
CA GLY A 229 -5.91 -3.10 2.71
C GLY A 229 -5.03 -3.78 1.66
N HIS A 230 -4.02 -3.08 1.17
CA HIS A 230 -3.06 -3.44 0.14
C HIS A 230 -3.33 -2.79 -1.22
N LEU A 231 -4.58 -2.66 -1.64
CA LEU A 231 -4.92 -2.01 -2.90
C LEU A 231 -5.29 -0.55 -2.63
N HIS A 232 -4.52 0.38 -3.20
CA HIS A 232 -4.70 1.81 -3.01
C HIS A 232 -5.95 2.37 -3.69
N LEU A 233 -6.47 1.66 -4.72
CA LEU A 233 -7.74 1.98 -5.34
C LEU A 233 -8.90 1.40 -4.52
N ALA A 234 -9.75 2.28 -3.98
CA ALA A 234 -10.96 1.88 -3.27
C ALA A 234 -11.90 1.08 -4.17
N GLN A 235 -12.25 -0.14 -3.77
CA GLN A 235 -13.05 -1.06 -4.58
C GLN A 235 -13.73 -2.14 -3.74
N SER A 236 -14.72 -2.81 -4.34
CA SER A 236 -15.44 -3.95 -3.73
C SER A 236 -15.32 -5.15 -4.66
N PRO A 237 -14.29 -5.99 -4.50
CA PRO A 237 -14.00 -7.08 -5.43
C PRO A 237 -14.98 -8.25 -5.32
N ALA A 238 -15.72 -8.37 -4.21
CA ALA A 238 -16.75 -9.36 -3.98
C ALA A 238 -17.81 -8.81 -3.00
N GLU A 239 -18.94 -9.49 -2.88
CA GLU A 239 -19.98 -9.14 -1.91
C GLU A 239 -19.43 -9.20 -0.48
N GLY A 240 -19.67 -8.15 0.31
CA GLY A 240 -19.19 -8.03 1.69
C GLY A 240 -17.68 -7.79 1.82
N VAL A 241 -16.90 -7.74 0.72
CA VAL A 241 -15.45 -7.58 0.73
C VAL A 241 -15.06 -6.22 0.15
N HIS A 242 -14.33 -5.40 0.92
CA HIS A 242 -14.04 -4.02 0.57
C HIS A 242 -12.59 -3.63 0.83
N TYR A 243 -12.00 -2.94 -0.14
CA TYR A 243 -10.79 -2.14 0.03
C TYR A 243 -11.21 -0.68 0.23
N SER A 244 -10.78 -0.08 1.33
CA SER A 244 -10.98 1.37 1.54
C SER A 244 -10.16 2.21 0.57
N GLY A 245 -9.04 1.66 0.10
CA GLY A 245 -7.99 2.36 -0.60
C GLY A 245 -7.12 3.19 0.34
N SER A 246 -6.05 3.75 -0.20
CA SER A 246 -5.19 4.69 0.53
C SER A 246 -5.91 6.03 0.78
N PRO A 247 -5.70 6.69 1.92
CA PRO A 247 -6.33 7.98 2.21
C PRO A 247 -5.70 9.14 1.42
N LEU A 248 -4.49 8.95 0.92
CA LEU A 248 -3.73 9.92 0.14
C LEU A 248 -3.20 9.26 -1.13
N PRO A 249 -3.02 10.01 -2.23
CA PRO A 249 -2.35 9.47 -3.41
C PRO A 249 -0.87 9.20 -3.08
N LEU A 250 -0.43 7.95 -3.16
CA LEU A 250 0.94 7.54 -2.88
C LEU A 250 1.84 7.61 -4.12
N SER A 251 1.24 7.76 -5.28
CA SER A 251 1.94 8.01 -6.54
C SER A 251 1.21 9.06 -7.39
N LEU A 252 1.92 9.62 -8.37
CA LEU A 252 1.30 10.54 -9.34
C LEU A 252 0.24 9.85 -10.22
N ALA A 253 0.28 8.53 -10.36
CA ALA A 253 -0.74 7.76 -11.08
C ALA A 253 -2.08 7.76 -10.35
N GLU A 254 -2.07 7.87 -9.03
CA GLU A 254 -3.25 7.90 -8.17
C GLU A 254 -3.89 9.29 -8.03
N ALA A 255 -3.34 10.32 -8.70
CA ALA A 255 -3.83 11.69 -8.58
C ALA A 255 -5.34 11.85 -8.84
N ASN A 256 -5.92 10.96 -9.63
CA ASN A 256 -7.35 10.98 -10.00
C ASN A 256 -8.20 9.97 -9.20
N TYR A 257 -7.63 9.27 -8.19
CA TYR A 257 -8.42 8.36 -7.37
C TYR A 257 -9.31 9.13 -6.39
N ASN A 258 -10.45 8.54 -6.09
CA ASN A 258 -11.33 8.99 -5.01
C ASN A 258 -10.80 8.39 -3.70
N HIS A 259 -9.89 9.10 -3.03
CA HIS A 259 -9.40 8.71 -1.72
C HIS A 259 -10.50 8.86 -0.68
N GLN A 260 -10.74 7.80 0.10
CA GLN A 260 -11.88 7.72 0.99
C GLN A 260 -11.61 6.82 2.20
N VAL A 261 -12.48 6.89 3.18
CA VAL A 261 -12.66 5.87 4.21
C VAL A 261 -14.09 5.31 4.11
N LEU A 262 -14.33 4.14 4.69
CA LEU A 262 -15.64 3.49 4.65
C LEU A 262 -16.30 3.53 6.04
N GLU A 263 -17.49 4.13 6.14
CA GLU A 263 -18.34 3.98 7.32
C GLU A 263 -19.27 2.78 7.11
N VAL A 264 -19.19 1.82 8.01
CA VAL A 264 -19.94 0.57 7.96
C VAL A 264 -20.89 0.54 9.16
N THR A 265 -22.17 0.30 8.92
CA THR A 265 -23.19 0.24 9.97
C THR A 265 -23.74 -1.17 10.11
N PHE A 266 -23.77 -1.68 11.33
CA PHE A 266 -24.39 -2.97 11.68
C PHE A 266 -25.59 -2.76 12.57
N GLU A 267 -26.66 -3.53 12.31
CA GLU A 267 -27.87 -3.61 13.11
C GLU A 267 -28.27 -5.07 13.32
N GLY A 268 -28.37 -5.51 14.57
CA GLY A 268 -28.71 -6.90 14.92
C GLY A 268 -27.75 -7.92 14.26
N GLY A 269 -26.44 -7.65 14.25
CA GLY A 269 -25.41 -8.52 13.67
C GLY A 269 -25.31 -8.51 12.15
N LYS A 270 -26.13 -7.72 11.45
CA LYS A 270 -26.18 -7.67 9.99
C LYS A 270 -25.67 -6.33 9.45
N LEU A 271 -25.03 -6.38 8.29
CA LEU A 271 -24.63 -5.17 7.55
C LEU A 271 -25.90 -4.39 7.15
N ALA A 272 -26.09 -3.21 7.74
CA ALA A 272 -27.23 -2.33 7.47
C ALA A 272 -26.90 -1.18 6.53
N GLY A 273 -25.64 -0.76 6.44
CA GLY A 273 -25.23 0.33 5.57
C GLY A 273 -23.73 0.43 5.34
N LEU A 274 -23.37 0.96 4.17
CA LEU A 274 -22.00 1.28 3.78
C LEU A 274 -21.98 2.68 3.17
N ALA A 275 -21.26 3.60 3.78
CA ALA A 275 -21.07 4.96 3.25
C ALA A 275 -19.58 5.21 2.91
N ARG A 276 -19.34 5.82 1.76
CA ARG A 276 -18.02 6.26 1.32
C ARG A 276 -17.82 7.71 1.76
N ILE A 277 -16.80 7.97 2.56
CA ILE A 277 -16.49 9.31 3.07
C ILE A 277 -15.21 9.79 2.40
N PRO A 278 -15.27 10.76 1.49
CA PRO A 278 -14.10 11.28 0.81
C PRO A 278 -13.12 11.93 1.81
N VAL A 279 -11.83 11.61 1.66
CA VAL A 279 -10.76 12.28 2.40
C VAL A 279 -10.42 13.60 1.70
N PRO A 280 -10.47 14.75 2.39
CA PRO A 280 -10.14 16.03 1.79
C PRO A 280 -8.66 16.09 1.37
N ARG A 281 -8.41 16.33 0.10
CA ARG A 281 -7.05 16.51 -0.42
C ARG A 281 -6.51 17.87 0.05
N ARG A 282 -5.38 17.88 0.75
CA ARG A 282 -4.73 19.11 1.24
C ARG A 282 -3.67 19.64 0.29
N VAL A 283 -3.04 18.76 -0.48
CA VAL A 283 -2.00 19.09 -1.45
C VAL A 283 -2.41 18.54 -2.81
N ASP A 284 -2.52 19.42 -3.79
CA ASP A 284 -2.92 19.05 -5.14
C ASP A 284 -1.76 18.39 -5.91
N MET A 285 -2.11 17.56 -6.89
CA MET A 285 -1.17 16.97 -7.85
C MET A 285 -1.51 17.48 -9.25
N ILE A 286 -0.64 18.33 -9.77
CA ILE A 286 -0.76 18.90 -11.11
C ILE A 286 0.02 18.02 -12.07
N ARG A 287 -0.69 17.36 -12.97
CA ARG A 287 -0.09 16.52 -14.02
C ARG A 287 -0.30 17.22 -15.37
N LEU A 288 0.75 17.81 -15.91
CA LEU A 288 0.63 18.44 -17.22
C LEU A 288 0.36 17.37 -18.30
N PRO A 289 -0.50 17.67 -19.28
CA PRO A 289 -0.64 16.80 -20.46
C PRO A 289 0.71 16.56 -21.10
N GLN A 290 0.88 15.38 -21.70
CA GLN A 290 2.09 15.08 -22.45
C GLN A 290 2.19 15.99 -23.67
N SER A 291 3.30 16.74 -23.79
CA SER A 291 3.49 17.77 -24.81
C SER A 291 4.95 17.97 -25.18
N GLY A 292 5.23 18.77 -26.18
CA GLY A 292 6.57 19.25 -26.50
C GLY A 292 7.14 20.14 -25.37
N LEU A 293 8.47 20.30 -25.36
CA LEU A 293 9.11 21.05 -24.26
C LEU A 293 8.64 22.50 -24.19
N ASP A 294 8.53 23.21 -25.31
CA ASP A 294 8.10 24.61 -25.30
C ASP A 294 6.64 24.78 -24.86
N GLU A 295 5.76 23.88 -25.27
CA GLU A 295 4.36 23.84 -24.77
C GLU A 295 4.30 23.61 -23.26
N ALA A 296 5.12 22.67 -22.76
CA ALA A 296 5.19 22.42 -21.32
C ALA A 296 5.71 23.64 -20.55
N LEU A 297 6.74 24.33 -21.06
CA LEU A 297 7.26 25.55 -20.45
C LEU A 297 6.20 26.67 -20.42
N ASN A 298 5.45 26.84 -21.51
CA ASN A 298 4.35 27.80 -21.57
C ASN A 298 3.23 27.44 -20.59
N ALA A 299 2.87 26.15 -20.49
CA ALA A 299 1.88 25.68 -19.52
C ALA A 299 2.31 25.96 -18.08
N ILE A 300 3.61 25.72 -17.75
CA ILE A 300 4.16 26.04 -16.43
C ILE A 300 4.11 27.56 -16.17
N ALA A 301 4.50 28.38 -17.16
CA ALA A 301 4.47 29.83 -17.03
C ALA A 301 3.05 30.37 -16.78
N ALA A 302 2.05 29.73 -17.38
CA ALA A 302 0.64 30.08 -17.23
C ALA A 302 -0.02 29.58 -15.94
N LEU A 303 0.66 28.77 -15.11
CA LEU A 303 0.11 28.31 -13.83
C LEU A 303 -0.12 29.50 -12.89
N GLU A 304 -1.38 29.72 -12.52
CA GLU A 304 -1.79 30.64 -11.48
C GLU A 304 -2.08 29.86 -10.20
N LEU A 305 -1.22 29.98 -9.19
CA LEU A 305 -1.29 29.23 -7.95
C LEU A 305 -1.35 30.19 -6.76
N PRO A 306 -2.23 29.91 -5.78
CA PRO A 306 -2.25 30.72 -4.56
C PRO A 306 -0.96 30.55 -3.79
N ASP A 307 -0.50 31.60 -3.13
CA ASP A 307 0.64 31.52 -2.21
C ASP A 307 0.29 30.61 -1.05
N ARG A 308 1.16 29.62 -0.79
CA ARG A 308 1.00 28.60 0.27
C ARG A 308 2.35 28.28 0.88
N PRO A 309 2.39 27.88 2.16
CA PRO A 309 3.61 27.31 2.78
C PRO A 309 4.15 26.17 1.92
N GLN A 310 5.45 25.96 1.93
CA GLN A 310 6.13 25.00 1.05
C GLN A 310 5.54 23.60 1.15
N GLU A 311 5.21 23.15 2.35
CA GLU A 311 4.60 21.83 2.60
C GLU A 311 3.18 21.67 2.02
N ALA A 312 2.47 22.77 1.78
CA ALA A 312 1.13 22.82 1.22
C ALA A 312 1.09 23.11 -0.30
N GLN A 313 2.27 23.39 -0.90
CA GLN A 313 2.36 23.64 -2.34
C GLN A 313 2.07 22.37 -3.14
N PRO A 314 1.36 22.45 -4.28
CA PRO A 314 1.04 21.30 -5.10
C PRO A 314 2.30 20.64 -5.68
N PHE A 315 2.21 19.34 -5.95
CA PHE A 315 3.22 18.59 -6.70
C PHE A 315 2.99 18.78 -8.20
N LEU A 316 4.07 18.93 -8.96
CA LEU A 316 4.04 19.09 -10.42
C LEU A 316 4.70 17.89 -11.10
N GLU A 317 3.96 17.21 -11.98
CA GLU A 317 4.50 16.28 -12.96
C GLU A 317 4.53 16.91 -14.34
N VAL A 318 5.71 16.95 -14.98
CA VAL A 318 5.91 17.40 -16.36
C VAL A 318 6.15 16.18 -17.23
N ARG A 319 5.29 15.98 -18.24
CA ARG A 319 5.35 14.84 -19.15
C ARG A 319 5.69 15.32 -20.55
N LEU A 320 6.85 14.92 -21.06
CA LEU A 320 7.38 15.38 -22.34
C LEU A 320 7.34 14.28 -23.39
N LEU A 321 6.96 14.67 -24.60
CA LEU A 321 7.09 13.88 -25.82
C LEU A 321 8.05 14.62 -26.76
N LEU A 322 9.28 14.11 -26.85
CA LEU A 322 10.37 14.79 -27.58
C LEU A 322 10.67 14.08 -28.89
N PRO A 323 11.00 14.79 -29.97
CA PRO A 323 11.46 14.17 -31.21
C PRO A 323 12.85 13.55 -31.08
N LYS A 324 13.70 14.10 -30.21
CA LYS A 324 15.09 13.64 -29.94
C LYS A 324 15.49 14.03 -28.51
N PRO A 325 16.53 13.42 -27.95
CA PRO A 325 17.06 13.83 -26.65
C PRO A 325 17.46 15.31 -26.66
N GLU A 326 17.07 16.03 -25.61
CA GLU A 326 17.41 17.42 -25.37
C GLU A 326 18.24 17.58 -24.09
N ALA A 327 19.18 18.52 -24.12
CA ALA A 327 19.98 18.84 -22.96
C ALA A 327 19.24 19.86 -22.04
N ARG A 328 19.59 19.85 -20.74
CA ARG A 328 19.17 20.85 -19.75
C ARG A 328 17.65 21.03 -19.58
N ILE A 329 16.87 19.96 -19.85
CA ILE A 329 15.42 19.98 -19.68
C ILE A 329 15.04 20.42 -18.26
N ARG A 330 15.68 19.81 -17.23
CA ARG A 330 15.39 20.12 -15.84
C ARG A 330 15.65 21.60 -15.50
N GLU A 331 16.76 22.16 -16.00
CA GLU A 331 17.13 23.57 -15.78
C GLU A 331 16.08 24.50 -16.40
N ARG A 332 15.64 24.22 -17.65
CA ARG A 332 14.61 25.00 -18.34
C ARG A 332 13.27 24.95 -17.62
N ILE A 333 12.86 23.77 -17.11
CA ILE A 333 11.62 23.61 -16.35
C ILE A 333 11.71 24.39 -15.03
N LEU A 334 12.82 24.28 -14.28
CA LEU A 334 13.02 25.02 -13.03
C LEU A 334 13.02 26.53 -13.26
N ALA A 335 13.62 27.00 -14.37
CA ALA A 335 13.56 28.40 -14.76
C ALA A 335 12.14 28.87 -15.07
N ALA A 336 11.33 28.05 -15.75
CA ALA A 336 9.93 28.35 -16.03
C ALA A 336 9.04 28.35 -14.77
N ILE A 337 9.35 27.51 -13.78
CA ILE A 337 8.70 27.53 -12.46
C ILE A 337 8.97 28.87 -11.76
N GLY A 338 10.21 29.40 -11.82
CA GLY A 338 10.54 30.78 -11.49
C GLY A 338 10.01 31.30 -10.15
N GLY A 339 10.06 30.48 -9.09
CA GLY A 339 9.56 30.87 -7.75
C GLY A 339 8.06 30.74 -7.55
N LYS A 340 7.31 30.18 -8.51
CA LYS A 340 5.90 29.81 -8.30
C LYS A 340 5.75 28.83 -7.13
N PRO A 341 4.66 28.90 -6.34
CA PRO A 341 4.43 28.05 -5.18
C PRO A 341 4.02 26.61 -5.62
N VAL A 342 4.97 25.88 -6.23
CA VAL A 342 4.78 24.51 -6.74
C VAL A 342 6.07 23.70 -6.55
N ARG A 343 5.93 22.42 -6.23
CA ARG A 343 7.04 21.48 -6.02
C ARG A 343 7.19 20.56 -7.24
N LEU A 344 8.29 20.68 -7.96
CA LEU A 344 8.58 19.78 -9.07
C LEU A 344 8.84 18.36 -8.54
N ALA A 345 7.88 17.47 -8.74
CA ALA A 345 7.98 16.08 -8.30
C ALA A 345 8.66 15.20 -9.35
N ARG A 346 8.23 15.29 -10.62
CA ARG A 346 8.70 14.38 -11.66
C ARG A 346 8.75 15.04 -13.04
N ILE A 347 9.79 14.68 -13.80
CA ILE A 347 9.86 14.92 -15.24
C ILE A 347 9.92 13.55 -15.92
N THR A 348 8.98 13.28 -16.82
CA THR A 348 8.96 12.05 -17.63
C THR A 348 9.18 12.41 -19.07
N THR A 349 10.14 11.77 -19.74
CA THR A 349 10.42 11.98 -21.16
C THR A 349 10.12 10.71 -21.94
N SER A 350 9.43 10.87 -23.06
CA SER A 350 9.26 9.86 -24.10
C SER A 350 9.63 10.46 -25.43
N TYR A 351 9.96 9.62 -26.40
CA TYR A 351 10.44 10.07 -27.69
C TYR A 351 9.46 9.71 -28.80
N GLN A 352 9.29 10.64 -29.75
CA GLN A 352 8.56 10.37 -30.97
C GLN A 352 9.43 9.45 -31.84
N GLY A 353 9.07 8.20 -31.94
CA GLY A 353 9.70 7.21 -32.79
C GLY A 353 8.85 5.95 -32.78
N SER A 354 8.54 5.44 -33.96
CA SER A 354 7.97 4.11 -34.07
C SER A 354 8.98 3.15 -33.43
N GLY A 355 8.55 2.32 -32.49
CA GLY A 355 9.34 1.21 -31.95
C GLY A 355 9.81 0.19 -33.01
N GLN A 356 9.76 0.55 -34.29
CA GLN A 356 10.25 -0.22 -35.44
C GLN A 356 11.77 -0.21 -35.60
N GLY A 357 12.49 0.78 -35.04
CA GLY A 357 13.96 0.83 -35.12
C GLY A 357 14.71 -0.20 -34.26
N LEU A 358 14.01 -0.92 -33.36
CA LEU A 358 14.56 -2.04 -32.56
C LEU A 358 14.00 -3.40 -32.97
N ALA A 359 13.15 -3.44 -33.99
CA ALA A 359 12.49 -4.67 -34.47
C ALA A 359 13.14 -5.23 -35.75
N ASP A 360 14.30 -4.73 -36.17
CA ASP A 360 15.03 -5.34 -37.25
C ASP A 360 15.64 -6.67 -36.80
N GLY A 361 14.87 -7.73 -37.06
CA GLY A 361 15.40 -9.06 -37.39
C GLY A 361 15.88 -9.96 -36.27
N ARG A 362 15.78 -9.59 -34.95
CA ARG A 362 16.10 -10.52 -33.85
C ARG A 362 14.85 -10.84 -33.05
N ALA A 363 14.49 -12.13 -33.03
CA ALA A 363 13.44 -12.66 -32.19
C ALA A 363 13.52 -12.05 -30.79
N ARG A 364 12.38 -11.59 -30.23
CA ARG A 364 12.27 -11.12 -28.85
C ARG A 364 12.63 -12.27 -27.91
N ARG A 365 13.91 -12.42 -27.60
CA ARG A 365 14.36 -13.30 -26.52
C ARG A 365 14.07 -12.59 -25.20
N ARG A 366 13.52 -13.29 -24.24
CA ARG A 366 13.31 -12.77 -22.88
C ARG A 366 14.69 -12.58 -22.23
N LEU A 367 14.80 -11.63 -21.31
CA LEU A 367 16.06 -11.30 -20.64
C LEU A 367 16.62 -12.50 -19.84
N ASP A 368 15.73 -13.35 -19.35
CA ASP A 368 16.01 -14.59 -18.62
C ASP A 368 16.53 -15.73 -19.56
N GLU A 369 16.37 -15.59 -20.88
CA GLU A 369 16.83 -16.53 -21.90
C GLU A 369 18.22 -16.15 -22.48
N LEU A 370 18.74 -14.99 -22.11
CA LEU A 370 20.02 -14.49 -22.61
C LEU A 370 21.17 -14.84 -21.64
N PRO A 371 22.29 -15.38 -22.14
CA PRO A 371 23.49 -15.51 -21.32
C PRO A 371 23.94 -14.15 -20.78
N PRO A 372 24.41 -14.05 -19.52
CA PRO A 372 24.86 -12.78 -18.94
C PRO A 372 25.92 -12.05 -19.79
N THR A 373 26.77 -12.77 -20.46
CA THR A 373 27.80 -12.22 -21.40
C THR A 373 27.16 -11.54 -22.62
N GLU A 374 26.04 -12.06 -23.12
CA GLU A 374 25.30 -11.45 -24.23
C GLU A 374 24.56 -10.20 -23.77
N VAL A 375 24.00 -10.21 -22.56
CA VAL A 375 23.40 -9.03 -21.93
C VAL A 375 24.46 -7.93 -21.75
N PHE A 376 25.65 -8.29 -21.27
CA PHE A 376 26.77 -7.36 -21.12
C PHE A 376 27.15 -6.70 -22.47
N ARG A 377 27.30 -7.48 -23.55
CA ARG A 377 27.59 -6.95 -24.87
C ARG A 377 26.51 -6.00 -25.38
N LEU A 378 25.24 -6.35 -25.22
CA LEU A 378 24.12 -5.50 -25.61
C LEU A 378 24.08 -4.19 -24.81
N CYS A 379 24.36 -4.23 -23.50
CA CYS A 379 24.49 -3.03 -22.68
C CYS A 379 25.65 -2.15 -23.10
N TYR A 380 26.81 -2.75 -23.42
CA TYR A 380 27.97 -2.03 -23.89
C TYR A 380 27.72 -1.32 -25.22
N GLN A 381 27.16 -2.04 -26.22
CA GLN A 381 26.80 -1.49 -27.53
C GLN A 381 25.76 -0.36 -27.46
N ARG A 382 24.91 -0.38 -26.44
CA ARG A 382 23.93 0.68 -26.21
C ARG A 382 24.56 1.97 -25.66
N GLN A 383 25.67 1.86 -24.96
CA GLN A 383 26.32 2.97 -24.26
C GLN A 383 27.55 3.49 -25.02
N PHE A 384 28.20 2.62 -25.78
CA PHE A 384 29.43 2.90 -26.53
C PHE A 384 29.28 2.41 -27.98
N GLU A 385 29.88 3.12 -28.92
CA GLU A 385 29.92 2.66 -30.32
C GLU A 385 30.92 1.48 -30.47
N GLY A 386 30.43 0.36 -31.03
CA GLY A 386 31.25 -0.82 -31.33
C GLY A 386 31.09 -1.99 -30.34
N GLU A 387 31.89 -3.03 -30.55
CA GLU A 387 31.96 -4.21 -29.70
C GLU A 387 32.91 -3.98 -28.52
N PRO A 388 32.65 -4.58 -27.32
CA PRO A 388 33.61 -4.50 -26.24
C PRO A 388 34.91 -5.20 -26.57
N GLU A 389 36.02 -4.64 -26.13
CA GLU A 389 37.35 -5.26 -26.30
C GLU A 389 37.42 -6.64 -25.65
N ALA A 390 38.15 -7.58 -26.25
CA ALA A 390 38.27 -8.96 -25.79
C ALA A 390 38.73 -9.04 -24.32
N ALA A 391 39.62 -8.15 -23.89
CA ALA A 391 40.10 -8.08 -22.51
C ALA A 391 38.97 -7.70 -21.51
N LEU A 392 38.07 -6.82 -21.93
CA LEU A 392 36.94 -6.40 -21.10
C LEU A 392 35.89 -7.52 -20.95
N VAL A 393 35.65 -8.27 -22.03
CA VAL A 393 34.78 -9.45 -22.01
C VAL A 393 35.35 -10.53 -21.09
N ALA A 394 36.66 -10.79 -21.19
CA ALA A 394 37.34 -11.76 -20.31
C ALA A 394 37.26 -11.38 -18.83
N SER A 395 37.46 -10.10 -18.49
CA SER A 395 37.30 -9.61 -17.11
C SER A 395 35.86 -9.73 -16.60
N PHE A 396 34.87 -9.52 -17.46
CA PHE A 396 33.47 -9.73 -17.09
C PHE A 396 33.16 -11.21 -16.83
N GLU A 397 33.68 -12.11 -17.64
CA GLU A 397 33.52 -13.56 -17.48
C GLU A 397 34.16 -14.06 -16.19
N GLU A 398 35.37 -13.54 -15.86
CA GLU A 398 36.04 -13.85 -14.58
C GLU A 398 35.22 -13.43 -13.36
N ILE A 399 34.65 -12.24 -13.37
CA ILE A 399 33.75 -11.76 -12.32
C ILE A 399 32.50 -12.65 -12.23
N LEU A 400 31.93 -13.06 -13.36
CA LEU A 400 30.75 -13.91 -13.44
C LEU A 400 31.00 -15.28 -12.80
N GLU A 401 32.20 -15.87 -13.01
CA GLU A 401 32.61 -17.12 -12.37
C GLU A 401 32.77 -16.97 -10.85
N GLN A 402 33.41 -15.88 -10.39
CA GLN A 402 33.54 -15.58 -8.96
C GLN A 402 32.18 -15.44 -8.26
N VAL A 403 31.18 -14.78 -8.90
CA VAL A 403 29.83 -14.66 -8.36
C VAL A 403 29.12 -16.02 -8.29
N LYS A 404 29.29 -16.88 -9.29
CA LYS A 404 28.71 -18.23 -9.28
C LYS A 404 29.33 -19.12 -8.20
N GLU A 405 30.64 -19.02 -7.97
CA GLU A 405 31.34 -19.78 -6.92
C GLU A 405 31.02 -19.28 -5.52
N SER A 406 30.71 -17.99 -5.34
CA SER A 406 30.33 -17.41 -4.03
C SER A 406 28.89 -17.68 -3.60
N GLY A 407 28.09 -18.36 -4.43
CA GLY A 407 26.76 -18.84 -4.05
C GLY A 407 25.70 -17.73 -3.83
N ALA A 408 25.86 -16.56 -4.46
CA ALA A 408 24.93 -15.45 -4.39
C ALA A 408 23.85 -15.53 -5.48
#